data_9c4bdd713e81570361a2dd9c693e7538
#
_entry.id   9c4bdd713e81570361a2dd9c693e7538
#
_cell.length_a   1.000
_cell.length_b   1.000
_cell.length_c   1.000
_cell.angle_alpha   90.00
_cell.angle_beta   90.00
_cell.angle_gamma   90.00
#
_symmetry.space_group_name_H-M   'P 1'
#
loop_
_entity.id
_entity.type
_entity.pdbx_description
1 polymer ?
#
loop_
_entity_poly.entity_id
_entity_poly.type
_entity_poly.pdbx_seq_one_letter_code
_entity_poly.pdbx_strand_id
1 'polypeptide(L)'
;MRIEIAIAVISDLHIGSTVALFPDRYALPDGQILRASTAQKWILGNWNNFWSEFHGIRATRKAIIVNGEFCEGVHHSTPQIVGTAELMEEIAVEVMRPHVAKVDELFVVKGSGAHSKPGGFSDEAVARELGAKRCPSFGTRSSYRWRISAGGVMLDCLHHVTGSGAPWTKGNNLRRAVLEHLYTSMERKERPADLLIRSHVHAYGHWEQSGCHAYVTPSWKLADEHAHKIAPGSLLPIGGLFVLINRGRAEVIPRLYSPQTGKASTL
;
A
#
# COMPACT_ATOMS: atom_id res chain seq x y z
N MET A 1 -9.65 -21.43 15.35
CA MET A 1 -8.43 -21.99 14.72
C MET A 1 -7.33 -20.95 14.83
N ARG A 2 -6.12 -21.31 15.21
CA ARG A 2 -5.02 -20.34 15.34
C ARG A 2 -4.38 -20.12 13.97
N ILE A 3 -4.29 -18.85 13.51
CA ILE A 3 -3.60 -18.48 12.27
C ILE A 3 -2.10 -18.65 12.46
N GLU A 4 -1.40 -19.23 11.49
CA GLU A 4 0.07 -19.37 11.56
C GLU A 4 0.75 -18.04 11.29
N ILE A 5 0.34 -17.36 10.18
CA ILE A 5 0.92 -16.08 9.78
C ILE A 5 -0.20 -15.14 9.37
N ALA A 6 -0.18 -13.92 9.88
CA ALA A 6 -1.03 -12.84 9.44
C ALA A 6 -0.17 -11.71 8.86
N ILE A 7 -0.50 -11.24 7.67
CA ILE A 7 0.22 -10.17 6.98
C ILE A 7 -0.75 -9.03 6.68
N ALA A 8 -0.44 -7.82 7.13
CA ALA A 8 -1.11 -6.61 6.67
C ALA A 8 -0.40 -6.10 5.41
N VAL A 9 -1.14 -5.90 4.33
CA VAL A 9 -0.64 -5.31 3.10
C VAL A 9 -1.29 -3.95 2.92
N ILE A 10 -0.46 -2.93 2.86
CA ILE A 10 -0.86 -1.54 2.63
C ILE A 10 0.00 -0.95 1.51
N SER A 11 -0.46 0.13 0.90
CA SER A 11 0.25 0.81 -0.17
C SER A 11 -0.24 2.25 -0.33
N ASP A 12 0.51 3.05 -1.04
CA ASP A 12 0.06 4.36 -1.53
C ASP A 12 -0.46 5.24 -0.37
N LEU A 13 0.38 5.41 0.68
CA LEU A 13 0.05 6.24 1.83
C LEU A 13 0.06 7.73 1.48
N HIS A 14 0.91 8.13 0.54
CA HIS A 14 1.01 9.49 0.02
C HIS A 14 1.09 10.58 1.11
N ILE A 15 1.87 10.31 2.16
CA ILE A 15 2.13 11.29 3.21
C ILE A 15 2.65 12.58 2.60
N GLY A 16 2.02 13.68 2.95
CA GLY A 16 2.29 15.01 2.36
C GLY A 16 1.13 15.56 1.54
N SER A 17 0.30 14.72 0.95
CA SER A 17 -0.92 15.15 0.24
C SER A 17 -1.97 15.70 1.22
N THR A 18 -2.74 16.70 0.79
CA THR A 18 -3.84 17.25 1.59
C THR A 18 -5.04 16.31 1.73
N VAL A 19 -5.09 15.24 0.94
CA VAL A 19 -6.19 14.26 0.90
C VAL A 19 -5.73 12.82 1.15
N ALA A 20 -4.57 12.66 1.79
CA ALA A 20 -4.02 11.36 2.16
C ALA A 20 -3.82 11.24 3.67
N LEU A 21 -3.30 10.10 4.11
CA LEU A 21 -3.05 9.81 5.52
C LEU A 21 -2.16 10.89 6.15
N PHE A 22 -2.63 11.43 7.29
CA PHE A 22 -1.90 12.42 8.07
C PHE A 22 -2.28 12.29 9.55
N PRO A 23 -1.35 12.50 10.51
CA PRO A 23 -1.69 12.52 11.93
C PRO A 23 -2.64 13.69 12.26
N ASP A 24 -3.46 13.57 13.31
CA ASP A 24 -4.42 14.64 13.68
C ASP A 24 -3.72 15.98 13.91
N ARG A 25 -2.50 15.92 14.46
CA ARG A 25 -1.65 17.09 14.73
C ARG A 25 -0.19 16.68 14.50
N TYR A 26 0.59 17.57 13.90
CA TYR A 26 2.03 17.41 13.75
C TYR A 26 2.74 18.71 14.07
N ALA A 27 3.72 18.66 14.97
CA ALA A 27 4.52 19.83 15.34
C ALA A 27 5.74 19.95 14.42
N LEU A 28 5.86 21.07 13.72
CA LEU A 28 7.03 21.38 12.92
C LEU A 28 8.21 21.81 13.80
N PRO A 29 9.46 21.72 13.30
CA PRO A 29 10.65 22.14 14.04
C PRO A 29 10.64 23.60 14.50
N ASP A 30 9.94 24.48 13.80
CA ASP A 30 9.76 25.89 14.14
C ASP A 30 8.66 26.16 15.19
N GLY A 31 7.99 25.09 15.68
CA GLY A 31 6.92 25.16 16.66
C GLY A 31 5.52 25.35 16.05
N GLN A 32 5.40 25.52 14.73
CA GLN A 32 4.10 25.54 14.06
C GLN A 32 3.42 24.19 14.18
N ILE A 33 2.09 24.15 14.36
CA ILE A 33 1.31 22.93 14.43
C ILE A 33 0.45 22.80 13.18
N LEU A 34 0.75 21.80 12.37
CA LEU A 34 -0.11 21.37 11.29
C LEU A 34 -1.28 20.53 11.85
N ARG A 35 -2.44 20.68 11.27
CA ARG A 35 -3.67 19.95 11.67
C ARG A 35 -4.28 19.24 10.48
N ALA A 36 -4.72 18.02 10.71
CA ALA A 36 -5.44 17.25 9.71
C ALA A 36 -6.74 17.95 9.28
N SER A 37 -7.01 17.94 7.99
CA SER A 37 -8.30 18.34 7.42
C SER A 37 -9.41 17.33 7.81
N THR A 38 -10.68 17.68 7.55
CA THR A 38 -11.79 16.74 7.76
C THR A 38 -11.61 15.44 6.98
N ALA A 39 -11.15 15.52 5.74
CA ALA A 39 -10.86 14.34 4.92
C ALA A 39 -9.75 13.48 5.53
N GLN A 40 -8.66 14.10 5.96
CA GLN A 40 -7.55 13.40 6.59
C GLN A 40 -7.94 12.78 7.95
N LYS A 41 -8.80 13.42 8.74
CA LYS A 41 -9.34 12.83 9.97
C LYS A 41 -10.19 11.60 9.70
N TRP A 42 -10.99 11.62 8.64
CA TRP A 42 -11.76 10.45 8.20
C TRP A 42 -10.82 9.29 7.79
N ILE A 43 -9.77 9.58 7.01
CA ILE A 43 -8.75 8.59 6.64
C ILE A 43 -8.06 8.03 7.88
N LEU A 44 -7.63 8.89 8.80
CA LEU A 44 -6.96 8.49 10.05
C LEU A 44 -7.87 7.61 10.93
N GLY A 45 -9.16 7.93 11.02
CA GLY A 45 -10.14 7.10 11.73
C GLY A 45 -10.22 5.68 11.16
N ASN A 46 -10.28 5.56 9.82
CA ASN A 46 -10.29 4.26 9.15
C ASN A 46 -8.94 3.53 9.24
N TRP A 47 -7.83 4.25 9.21
CA TRP A 47 -6.49 3.73 9.48
C TRP A 47 -6.41 3.09 10.87
N ASN A 48 -6.90 3.78 11.89
CA ASN A 48 -6.94 3.26 13.25
C ASN A 48 -7.82 2.01 13.37
N ASN A 49 -8.96 1.97 12.68
CA ASN A 49 -9.83 0.79 12.63
C ASN A 49 -9.14 -0.40 11.96
N PHE A 50 -8.48 -0.19 10.81
CA PHE A 50 -7.70 -1.21 10.10
C PHE A 50 -6.64 -1.84 11.01
N TRP A 51 -5.85 -1.02 11.69
CA TRP A 51 -4.79 -1.53 12.56
C TRP A 51 -5.33 -2.16 13.85
N SER A 52 -6.42 -1.63 14.41
CA SER A 52 -7.09 -2.23 15.56
C SER A 52 -7.55 -3.66 15.23
N GLU A 53 -8.16 -3.84 14.06
CA GLU A 53 -8.59 -5.16 13.58
C GLU A 53 -7.40 -6.08 13.32
N PHE A 54 -6.37 -5.62 12.60
CA PHE A 54 -5.18 -6.42 12.32
C PHE A 54 -4.46 -6.87 13.58
N HIS A 55 -4.26 -5.96 14.54
CA HIS A 55 -3.60 -6.30 15.79
C HIS A 55 -4.43 -7.25 16.65
N GLY A 56 -5.76 -7.24 16.52
CA GLY A 56 -6.67 -8.18 17.16
C GLY A 56 -6.59 -9.62 16.62
N ILE A 57 -6.06 -9.83 15.41
CA ILE A 57 -5.90 -11.16 14.84
C ILE A 57 -4.91 -11.99 15.69
N ARG A 58 -5.34 -13.16 16.13
CA ARG A 58 -4.48 -14.11 16.86
C ARG A 58 -3.69 -14.97 15.87
N ALA A 59 -2.43 -14.61 15.64
CA ALA A 59 -1.51 -15.35 14.78
C ALA A 59 -0.22 -15.67 15.52
N THR A 60 0.49 -16.72 15.05
CA THR A 60 1.81 -17.11 15.61
C THR A 60 2.88 -16.10 15.21
N ARG A 61 2.81 -15.59 13.97
CA ARG A 61 3.70 -14.54 13.45
C ARG A 61 2.87 -13.49 12.74
N LYS A 62 3.32 -12.25 12.81
CA LYS A 62 2.72 -11.12 12.09
C LYS A 62 3.76 -10.40 11.25
N ALA A 63 3.36 -9.93 10.07
CA ALA A 63 4.20 -9.12 9.22
C ALA A 63 3.42 -7.96 8.61
N ILE A 64 4.15 -6.95 8.15
CA ILE A 64 3.62 -5.85 7.36
C ILE A 64 4.33 -5.87 6.00
N ILE A 65 3.58 -5.68 4.92
CA ILE A 65 4.10 -5.36 3.60
C ILE A 65 3.59 -3.97 3.24
N VAL A 66 4.51 -3.02 3.04
CA VAL A 66 4.21 -1.74 2.42
C VAL A 66 4.59 -1.84 0.96
N ASN A 67 3.58 -1.86 0.09
CA ASN A 67 3.78 -2.12 -1.33
C ASN A 67 4.02 -0.81 -2.13
N GLY A 68 4.83 0.10 -1.57
CA GLY A 68 5.32 1.33 -2.17
C GLY A 68 4.55 2.58 -1.77
N GLU A 69 5.19 3.72 -2.03
CA GLU A 69 4.65 5.07 -1.91
C GLU A 69 4.24 5.49 -0.51
N PHE A 70 5.23 5.56 0.40
CA PHE A 70 5.03 6.21 1.69
C PHE A 70 4.72 7.70 1.54
N CYS A 71 5.43 8.38 0.67
CA CYS A 71 5.39 9.82 0.51
C CYS A 71 4.66 10.24 -0.76
N GLU A 72 4.04 11.44 -0.74
CA GLU A 72 3.46 12.05 -1.95
C GLU A 72 4.56 12.47 -2.93
N GLY A 73 5.70 12.93 -2.43
CA GLY A 73 6.71 13.56 -3.26
C GLY A 73 6.29 14.95 -3.76
N VAL A 74 7.17 15.61 -4.49
CA VAL A 74 6.90 16.93 -5.05
C VAL A 74 6.75 16.81 -6.57
N HIS A 75 5.52 16.72 -7.06
CA HIS A 75 5.23 16.54 -8.48
C HIS A 75 3.90 17.19 -8.87
N HIS A 76 3.72 17.49 -10.15
CA HIS A 76 2.48 17.94 -10.79
C HIS A 76 1.72 19.08 -10.09
N SER A 77 2.39 19.90 -9.24
CA SER A 77 1.76 20.99 -8.47
C SER A 77 0.53 20.54 -7.66
N THR A 78 0.49 19.28 -7.21
CA THR A 78 -0.59 18.77 -6.36
C THR A 78 -0.56 19.48 -5.01
N PRO A 79 -1.73 19.84 -4.42
CA PRO A 79 -1.79 20.46 -3.12
C PRO A 79 -1.19 19.58 -2.03
N GLN A 80 -0.23 20.13 -1.28
CA GLN A 80 0.48 19.42 -0.23
C GLN A 80 0.32 20.14 1.12
N ILE A 81 0.24 19.36 2.21
CA ILE A 81 0.26 19.88 3.56
C ILE A 81 1.69 20.09 4.05
N VAL A 82 2.65 19.33 3.51
CA VAL A 82 4.09 19.49 3.74
C VAL A 82 4.81 19.45 2.40
N GLY A 83 5.80 20.32 2.22
CA GLY A 83 6.45 20.57 0.94
C GLY A 83 7.84 19.93 0.78
N THR A 84 8.40 19.25 1.80
CA THR A 84 9.72 18.64 1.72
C THR A 84 9.66 17.13 1.89
N ALA A 85 10.49 16.41 1.16
CA ALA A 85 10.52 14.96 1.21
C ALA A 85 10.96 14.46 2.59
N GLU A 86 11.90 15.14 3.23
CA GLU A 86 12.41 14.82 4.56
C GLU A 86 11.29 14.82 5.60
N LEU A 87 10.47 15.86 5.59
CA LEU A 87 9.34 15.96 6.52
C LEU A 87 8.25 14.92 6.23
N MET A 88 8.01 14.59 4.96
CA MET A 88 7.10 13.49 4.60
C MET A 88 7.63 12.14 5.12
N GLU A 89 8.94 11.90 5.01
CA GLU A 89 9.61 10.69 5.50
C GLU A 89 9.50 10.59 7.03
N GLU A 90 9.73 11.68 7.76
CA GLU A 90 9.60 11.73 9.23
C GLU A 90 8.16 11.42 9.68
N ILE A 91 7.16 12.04 9.03
CA ILE A 91 5.74 11.78 9.33
C ILE A 91 5.36 10.33 8.99
N ALA A 92 5.85 9.78 7.88
CA ALA A 92 5.61 8.39 7.51
C ALA A 92 6.17 7.42 8.57
N VAL A 93 7.35 7.70 9.09
CA VAL A 93 7.96 6.94 10.20
C VAL A 93 7.11 7.05 11.46
N GLU A 94 6.67 8.25 11.84
CA GLU A 94 5.82 8.46 13.03
C GLU A 94 4.52 7.67 12.94
N VAL A 95 3.82 7.75 11.80
CA VAL A 95 2.54 7.06 11.57
C VAL A 95 2.69 5.54 11.57
N MET A 96 3.81 5.01 11.04
CA MET A 96 4.05 3.57 10.91
C MET A 96 4.63 2.93 12.17
N ARG A 97 5.45 3.63 12.92
CA ARG A 97 6.21 3.08 14.06
C ARG A 97 5.36 2.32 15.09
N PRO A 98 4.17 2.80 15.52
CA PRO A 98 3.33 2.08 16.47
C PRO A 98 2.84 0.72 15.97
N HIS A 99 2.74 0.54 14.65
CA HIS A 99 2.25 -0.68 14.02
C HIS A 99 3.39 -1.66 13.76
N VAL A 100 4.54 -1.14 13.32
CA VAL A 100 5.76 -1.94 13.10
C VAL A 100 6.27 -2.56 14.41
N ALA A 101 6.17 -1.83 15.52
CA ALA A 101 6.55 -2.32 16.86
C ALA A 101 5.74 -3.55 17.34
N LYS A 102 4.63 -3.88 16.68
CA LYS A 102 3.73 -4.98 17.06
C LYS A 102 3.78 -6.19 16.10
N VAL A 103 4.75 -6.22 15.21
CA VAL A 103 4.92 -7.30 14.22
C VAL A 103 6.36 -7.82 14.21
N ASP A 104 6.54 -9.01 13.68
CA ASP A 104 7.86 -9.68 13.64
C ASP A 104 8.71 -9.18 12.47
N GLU A 105 8.08 -8.80 11.34
CA GLU A 105 8.79 -8.39 10.12
C GLU A 105 8.04 -7.29 9.36
N LEU A 106 8.82 -6.38 8.78
CA LEU A 106 8.38 -5.37 7.83
C LEU A 106 9.09 -5.56 6.50
N PHE A 107 8.34 -5.63 5.41
CA PHE A 107 8.84 -5.62 4.03
C PHE A 107 8.40 -4.34 3.34
N VAL A 108 9.30 -3.72 2.59
CA VAL A 108 9.02 -2.49 1.85
C VAL A 108 9.34 -2.68 0.38
N VAL A 109 8.35 -2.50 -0.47
CA VAL A 109 8.48 -2.39 -1.92
C VAL A 109 8.72 -0.92 -2.26
N LYS A 110 9.54 -0.64 -3.26
CA LYS A 110 9.74 0.72 -3.78
C LYS A 110 8.57 1.11 -4.68
N GLY A 111 8.04 2.30 -4.47
CA GLY A 111 7.02 2.91 -5.32
C GLY A 111 7.58 3.51 -6.62
N SER A 112 6.83 4.41 -7.23
CA SER A 112 7.20 5.10 -8.45
C SER A 112 8.22 6.22 -8.21
N GLY A 113 8.97 6.56 -9.25
CA GLY A 113 9.94 7.66 -9.17
C GLY A 113 9.28 9.05 -9.01
N ALA A 114 8.00 9.19 -9.35
CA ALA A 114 7.26 10.44 -9.21
C ALA A 114 7.01 10.81 -7.74
N HIS A 115 6.78 9.81 -6.90
CA HIS A 115 6.43 9.93 -5.48
C HIS A 115 7.63 9.74 -4.54
N SER A 116 8.84 9.73 -5.08
CA SER A 116 10.05 9.52 -4.30
C SER A 116 11.18 10.44 -4.80
N LYS A 117 12.19 10.64 -3.97
CA LYS A 117 13.47 11.17 -4.47
C LYS A 117 14.02 10.24 -5.55
N PRO A 118 14.86 10.74 -6.49
CA PRO A 118 15.47 9.91 -7.52
C PRO A 118 16.01 8.58 -6.96
N GLY A 119 15.74 7.47 -7.65
CA GLY A 119 16.16 6.13 -7.22
C GLY A 119 15.33 5.47 -6.10
N GLY A 120 14.15 6.01 -5.76
CA GLY A 120 13.28 5.45 -4.71
C GLY A 120 13.82 5.66 -3.29
N PHE A 121 14.57 6.75 -3.08
CA PHE A 121 15.26 6.99 -1.80
C PHE A 121 14.30 7.26 -0.65
N SER A 122 13.11 7.85 -0.88
CA SER A 122 12.17 8.10 0.22
C SER A 122 11.65 6.80 0.84
N ASP A 123 11.25 5.81 0.03
CA ASP A 123 10.84 4.51 0.55
C ASP A 123 11.99 3.80 1.28
N GLU A 124 13.22 3.92 0.78
CA GLU A 124 14.40 3.35 1.43
C GLU A 124 14.73 4.07 2.75
N ALA A 125 14.61 5.40 2.82
CA ALA A 125 14.84 6.16 4.04
C ALA A 125 13.86 5.74 5.14
N VAL A 126 12.56 5.72 4.84
CA VAL A 126 11.52 5.28 5.78
C VAL A 126 11.73 3.81 6.18
N ALA A 127 12.07 2.93 5.22
CA ALA A 127 12.34 1.52 5.50
C ALA A 127 13.53 1.32 6.46
N ARG A 128 14.57 2.15 6.36
CA ARG A 128 15.72 2.13 7.26
C ARG A 128 15.35 2.54 8.67
N GLU A 129 14.65 3.64 8.81
CA GLU A 129 14.22 4.17 10.12
C GLU A 129 13.25 3.24 10.85
N LEU A 130 12.41 2.53 10.10
CA LEU A 130 11.48 1.53 10.64
C LEU A 130 12.11 0.14 10.85
N GLY A 131 13.37 -0.06 10.49
CA GLY A 131 14.05 -1.34 10.66
C GLY A 131 13.54 -2.44 9.74
N ALA A 132 13.04 -2.11 8.54
CA ALA A 132 12.53 -3.09 7.58
C ALA A 132 13.57 -4.17 7.23
N LYS A 133 13.10 -5.32 6.78
CA LYS A 133 13.94 -6.46 6.39
C LYS A 133 14.89 -6.08 5.26
N ARG A 134 16.14 -6.50 5.35
CA ARG A 134 17.13 -6.30 4.28
C ARG A 134 16.83 -7.22 3.11
N CYS A 135 16.83 -6.65 1.91
CA CYS A 135 16.78 -7.42 0.67
C CYS A 135 18.09 -8.20 0.51
N PRO A 136 18.04 -9.53 0.42
CA PRO A 136 19.27 -10.35 0.33
C PRO A 136 20.12 -10.00 -0.90
N SER A 137 19.49 -9.66 -2.03
CA SER A 137 20.18 -9.40 -3.30
C SER A 137 20.91 -8.06 -3.34
N PHE A 138 20.40 -7.04 -2.62
CA PHE A 138 20.90 -5.67 -2.75
C PHE A 138 21.38 -5.06 -1.42
N GLY A 139 21.11 -5.72 -0.30
CA GLY A 139 21.45 -5.20 1.03
C GLY A 139 20.63 -3.98 1.49
N THR A 140 19.75 -3.45 0.63
CA THR A 140 18.83 -2.35 0.92
C THR A 140 17.66 -2.85 1.79
N ARG A 141 16.93 -1.93 2.44
CA ARG A 141 15.74 -2.27 3.23
C ARG A 141 14.44 -2.11 2.43
N SER A 142 14.52 -1.60 1.22
CA SER A 142 13.46 -1.61 0.24
C SER A 142 13.92 -2.26 -1.06
N SER A 143 12.99 -2.81 -1.84
CA SER A 143 13.28 -3.45 -3.13
C SER A 143 12.15 -3.18 -4.12
N TYR A 144 12.45 -3.13 -5.40
CA TYR A 144 11.41 -3.04 -6.44
C TYR A 144 10.54 -4.29 -6.50
N ARG A 145 11.07 -5.43 -6.06
CA ARG A 145 10.34 -6.69 -6.01
C ARG A 145 10.72 -7.47 -4.76
N TRP A 146 9.73 -8.00 -4.07
CA TRP A 146 9.90 -8.99 -3.03
C TRP A 146 9.23 -10.30 -3.41
N ARG A 147 9.97 -11.40 -3.32
CA ARG A 147 9.40 -12.75 -3.30
C ARG A 147 9.49 -13.26 -1.87
N ILE A 148 8.34 -13.50 -1.25
CA ILE A 148 8.24 -13.85 0.17
C ILE A 148 7.62 -15.23 0.29
N SER A 149 8.36 -16.18 0.87
CA SER A 149 7.83 -17.49 1.24
C SER A 149 7.34 -17.44 2.67
N ALA A 150 6.05 -17.66 2.89
CA ALA A 150 5.40 -17.59 4.19
C ALA A 150 4.47 -18.80 4.38
N GLY A 151 4.77 -19.69 5.35
CA GLY A 151 3.92 -20.84 5.69
C GLY A 151 3.56 -21.72 4.49
N GLY A 152 4.48 -21.90 3.53
CA GLY A 152 4.26 -22.67 2.29
C GLY A 152 3.62 -21.88 1.14
N VAL A 153 3.17 -20.66 1.37
CA VAL A 153 2.62 -19.75 0.36
C VAL A 153 3.73 -18.84 -0.18
N MET A 154 3.79 -18.67 -1.49
CA MET A 154 4.72 -17.76 -2.17
C MET A 154 4.00 -16.47 -2.58
N LEU A 155 4.43 -15.34 -2.04
CA LEU A 155 3.97 -14.02 -2.44
C LEU A 155 5.00 -13.36 -3.38
N ASP A 156 4.51 -12.64 -4.39
CA ASP A 156 5.30 -11.81 -5.30
C ASP A 156 4.74 -10.38 -5.25
N CYS A 157 5.51 -9.49 -4.66
CA CYS A 157 5.11 -8.11 -4.38
C CYS A 157 5.87 -7.15 -5.29
N LEU A 158 5.16 -6.40 -6.10
CA LEU A 158 5.62 -5.31 -6.98
C LEU A 158 4.65 -4.14 -6.83
N HIS A 159 5.16 -2.92 -6.81
CA HIS A 159 4.28 -1.75 -6.72
C HIS A 159 3.43 -1.58 -7.97
N HIS A 160 4.06 -1.58 -9.14
CA HIS A 160 3.36 -1.29 -10.38
C HIS A 160 2.49 -2.44 -10.87
N VAL A 161 1.32 -2.09 -11.37
CA VAL A 161 0.55 -2.86 -12.33
C VAL A 161 0.34 -1.97 -13.57
N THR A 162 0.44 -2.54 -14.76
CA THR A 162 0.19 -1.77 -15.99
C THR A 162 -1.23 -1.19 -15.96
N GLY A 163 -1.34 0.14 -16.01
CA GLY A 163 -2.62 0.85 -15.98
C GLY A 163 -3.44 0.61 -17.25
N SER A 164 -4.76 0.62 -17.12
CA SER A 164 -5.69 0.76 -18.24
C SER A 164 -6.57 1.97 -17.97
N GLY A 165 -6.56 2.95 -18.89
CA GLY A 165 -7.36 4.15 -18.75
C GLY A 165 -8.88 3.92 -18.90
N ALA A 166 -9.31 2.78 -19.46
CA ALA A 166 -10.70 2.48 -19.67
C ALA A 166 -11.33 1.73 -18.50
N PRO A 167 -12.45 2.19 -17.91
CA PRO A 167 -13.09 1.55 -16.76
C PRO A 167 -13.44 0.06 -16.98
N TRP A 168 -13.85 -0.31 -18.18
CA TRP A 168 -14.20 -1.68 -18.54
C TRP A 168 -13.00 -2.62 -18.76
N THR A 169 -11.80 -2.11 -18.77
CA THR A 169 -10.56 -2.90 -18.89
C THR A 169 -9.81 -3.06 -17.57
N LYS A 170 -10.36 -2.56 -16.47
CA LYS A 170 -9.68 -2.58 -15.14
C LYS A 170 -9.23 -3.98 -14.69
N GLY A 171 -9.96 -5.04 -15.05
CA GLY A 171 -9.59 -6.43 -14.76
C GLY A 171 -8.49 -7.00 -15.68
N ASN A 172 -8.32 -6.45 -16.90
CA ASN A 172 -7.37 -6.99 -17.85
C ASN A 172 -5.92 -6.85 -17.41
N ASN A 173 -5.60 -5.85 -16.62
CA ASN A 173 -4.25 -5.61 -16.13
C ASN A 173 -3.79 -6.70 -15.15
N LEU A 174 -4.69 -7.11 -14.24
CA LEU A 174 -4.40 -8.20 -13.32
C LEU A 174 -4.30 -9.54 -14.06
N ARG A 175 -5.21 -9.79 -15.01
CA ARG A 175 -5.15 -10.97 -15.87
C ARG A 175 -3.81 -11.03 -16.61
N ARG A 176 -3.38 -9.93 -17.21
CA ARG A 176 -2.09 -9.83 -17.89
C ARG A 176 -0.93 -10.09 -16.92
N ALA A 177 -0.94 -9.48 -15.75
CA ALA A 177 0.10 -9.68 -14.73
C ALA A 177 0.21 -11.15 -14.30
N VAL A 178 -0.91 -11.86 -14.14
CA VAL A 178 -0.91 -13.31 -13.84
C VAL A 178 -0.32 -14.11 -14.99
N LEU A 179 -0.75 -13.87 -16.23
CA LEU A 179 -0.26 -14.60 -17.40
C LEU A 179 1.24 -14.37 -17.60
N GLU A 180 1.71 -13.12 -17.54
CA GLU A 180 3.13 -12.78 -17.64
C GLU A 180 3.95 -13.43 -16.52
N HIS A 181 3.42 -13.46 -15.30
CA HIS A 181 4.08 -14.12 -14.17
C HIS A 181 4.20 -15.63 -14.39
N LEU A 182 3.13 -16.29 -14.76
CA LEU A 182 3.11 -17.74 -15.03
C LEU A 182 4.07 -18.10 -16.18
N TYR A 183 4.02 -17.35 -17.28
CA TYR A 183 4.91 -17.55 -18.43
C TYR A 183 6.38 -17.37 -18.02
N THR A 184 6.72 -16.25 -17.37
CA THR A 184 8.11 -15.98 -16.94
C THR A 184 8.61 -17.02 -15.93
N SER A 185 7.74 -17.47 -15.01
CA SER A 185 8.11 -18.53 -14.06
C SER A 185 8.40 -19.85 -14.77
N MET A 186 7.62 -20.19 -15.80
CA MET A 186 7.85 -21.37 -16.62
C MET A 186 9.20 -21.30 -17.37
N GLU A 187 9.48 -20.16 -18.04
CA GLU A 187 10.75 -19.96 -18.75
C GLU A 187 11.96 -20.08 -17.82
N ARG A 188 11.86 -19.52 -16.60
CA ARG A 188 12.93 -19.52 -15.61
C ARG A 188 13.01 -20.81 -14.81
N LYS A 189 12.08 -21.74 -15.01
CA LYS A 189 11.93 -22.97 -14.22
C LYS A 189 11.83 -22.67 -12.71
N GLU A 190 11.16 -21.57 -12.37
CA GLU A 190 10.90 -21.15 -10.98
C GLU A 190 9.49 -21.56 -10.56
N ARG A 191 9.31 -21.85 -9.27
CA ARG A 191 7.96 -22.01 -8.71
C ARG A 191 7.18 -20.68 -8.90
N PRO A 192 6.01 -20.67 -9.56
CA PRO A 192 5.18 -19.47 -9.62
C PRO A 192 4.71 -19.08 -8.22
N ALA A 193 4.40 -17.79 -8.05
CA ALA A 193 3.80 -17.30 -6.82
C ALA A 193 2.32 -17.70 -6.76
N ASP A 194 1.87 -17.96 -5.54
CA ASP A 194 0.46 -18.21 -5.24
C ASP A 194 -0.33 -16.89 -5.19
N LEU A 195 0.34 -15.81 -4.70
CA LEU A 195 -0.25 -14.47 -4.56
C LEU A 195 0.62 -13.42 -5.24
N LEU A 196 0.05 -12.64 -6.15
CA LEU A 196 0.66 -11.45 -6.71
C LEU A 196 0.05 -10.22 -6.02
N ILE A 197 0.87 -9.41 -5.36
CA ILE A 197 0.47 -8.14 -4.76
C ILE A 197 0.94 -7.01 -5.65
N ARG A 198 0.02 -6.17 -6.04
CA ARG A 198 0.20 -5.01 -6.92
C ARG A 198 -0.47 -3.78 -6.30
N SER A 199 -0.13 -2.57 -6.77
CA SER A 199 -0.64 -1.30 -6.24
C SER A 199 -0.67 -0.22 -7.33
N HIS A 200 -0.39 1.04 -7.01
CA HIS A 200 -0.20 2.17 -7.93
C HIS A 200 -1.49 2.76 -8.53
N VAL A 201 -2.49 1.97 -8.83
CA VAL A 201 -3.73 2.46 -9.47
C VAL A 201 -4.82 2.85 -8.47
N HIS A 202 -4.52 2.82 -7.18
CA HIS A 202 -5.37 3.23 -6.04
C HIS A 202 -6.72 2.51 -5.95
N ALA A 203 -6.95 1.48 -6.75
CA ALA A 203 -8.22 0.75 -6.81
C ALA A 203 -8.02 -0.69 -6.34
N TYR A 204 -8.93 -1.18 -5.49
CA TYR A 204 -8.95 -2.60 -5.21
C TYR A 204 -9.34 -3.40 -6.45
N GLY A 205 -8.67 -4.51 -6.66
CA GLY A 205 -8.97 -5.48 -7.70
C GLY A 205 -8.46 -6.86 -7.34
N HIS A 206 -9.14 -7.88 -7.86
CA HIS A 206 -8.72 -9.28 -7.71
C HIS A 206 -8.94 -10.03 -9.03
N TRP A 207 -8.00 -10.89 -9.35
CA TRP A 207 -8.07 -11.83 -10.47
C TRP A 207 -7.41 -13.15 -10.08
N GLU A 208 -7.99 -14.25 -10.54
CA GLU A 208 -7.44 -15.59 -10.33
C GLU A 208 -7.34 -16.33 -11.66
N GLN A 209 -6.23 -17.03 -11.84
CA GLN A 209 -6.07 -17.99 -12.93
C GLN A 209 -5.02 -19.05 -12.56
N SER A 210 -5.36 -20.32 -12.80
CA SER A 210 -4.45 -21.47 -12.61
C SER A 210 -3.85 -21.54 -11.20
N GLY A 211 -4.61 -21.19 -10.17
CA GLY A 211 -4.17 -21.19 -8.77
C GLY A 211 -3.27 -20.01 -8.37
N CYS A 212 -3.01 -19.09 -9.29
CA CYS A 212 -2.32 -17.83 -8.99
C CYS A 212 -3.34 -16.71 -8.83
N HIS A 213 -3.36 -16.06 -7.67
CA HIS A 213 -4.26 -14.96 -7.33
C HIS A 213 -3.51 -13.64 -7.39
N ALA A 214 -4.04 -12.65 -8.08
CA ALA A 214 -3.49 -11.30 -8.14
C ALA A 214 -4.43 -10.31 -7.46
N TYR A 215 -3.86 -9.45 -6.63
CA TYR A 215 -4.58 -8.40 -5.93
C TYR A 215 -3.95 -7.04 -6.22
N VAL A 216 -4.78 -6.03 -6.44
CA VAL A 216 -4.36 -4.63 -6.34
C VAL A 216 -4.78 -4.13 -4.96
N THR A 217 -3.80 -3.62 -4.21
CA THR A 217 -4.01 -2.99 -2.91
C THR A 217 -4.55 -1.58 -3.11
N PRO A 218 -5.65 -1.19 -2.44
CA PRO A 218 -6.13 0.19 -2.49
C PRO A 218 -5.15 1.14 -1.80
N SER A 219 -5.29 2.44 -2.08
CA SER A 219 -4.47 3.49 -1.45
C SER A 219 -5.00 3.92 -0.08
N TRP A 220 -4.23 4.75 0.62
CA TRP A 220 -4.66 5.54 1.77
C TRP A 220 -4.78 7.04 1.42
N LYS A 221 -5.05 7.30 0.14
CA LYS A 221 -5.27 8.63 -0.43
C LYS A 221 -6.63 8.65 -1.14
N LEU A 222 -7.41 9.70 -0.90
CA LEU A 222 -8.63 10.00 -1.66
C LEU A 222 -8.29 10.58 -3.04
N ALA A 223 -9.27 10.63 -3.92
CA ALA A 223 -9.11 11.27 -5.22
C ALA A 223 -8.79 12.76 -5.04
N ASP A 224 -7.68 13.20 -5.63
CA ASP A 224 -7.31 14.58 -5.79
C ASP A 224 -7.79 15.15 -7.15
N GLU A 225 -7.43 16.40 -7.47
CA GLU A 225 -7.79 17.02 -8.75
C GLU A 225 -7.27 16.23 -9.95
N HIS A 226 -6.06 15.67 -9.85
CA HIS A 226 -5.48 14.87 -10.93
C HIS A 226 -6.28 13.57 -11.15
N ALA A 227 -6.63 12.87 -10.07
CA ALA A 227 -7.47 11.68 -10.14
C ALA A 227 -8.85 11.97 -10.72
N HIS A 228 -9.47 13.10 -10.37
CA HIS A 228 -10.75 13.53 -10.95
C HIS A 228 -10.66 13.84 -12.44
N LYS A 229 -9.53 14.34 -12.95
CA LYS A 229 -9.31 14.53 -14.40
C LYS A 229 -9.22 13.20 -15.16
N ILE A 230 -8.56 12.19 -14.57
CA ILE A 230 -8.37 10.89 -15.21
C ILE A 230 -9.61 10.00 -15.11
N ALA A 231 -10.31 10.02 -13.99
CA ALA A 231 -11.48 9.19 -13.70
C ALA A 231 -12.59 10.04 -13.05
N PRO A 232 -13.27 10.89 -13.80
CA PRO A 232 -14.30 11.78 -13.27
C PRO A 232 -15.40 11.00 -12.52
N GLY A 233 -15.76 11.47 -11.32
CA GLY A 233 -16.80 10.85 -10.50
C GLY A 233 -16.41 9.51 -9.83
N SER A 234 -15.19 9.05 -9.99
CA SER A 234 -14.73 7.83 -9.35
C SER A 234 -14.36 8.12 -7.89
N LEU A 235 -15.15 7.61 -6.96
CA LEU A 235 -14.82 7.59 -5.53
C LEU A 235 -14.33 6.19 -5.15
N LEU A 236 -13.02 5.99 -5.24
CA LEU A 236 -12.40 4.71 -4.90
C LEU A 236 -12.35 4.55 -3.37
N PRO A 237 -12.63 3.35 -2.84
CA PRO A 237 -12.43 3.05 -1.43
C PRO A 237 -10.94 3.06 -1.10
N ILE A 238 -10.60 3.55 0.09
CA ILE A 238 -9.27 3.42 0.69
C ILE A 238 -9.18 2.13 1.50
N GLY A 239 -7.98 1.70 1.87
CA GLY A 239 -7.79 0.56 2.77
C GLY A 239 -6.56 -0.28 2.51
N GLY A 240 -6.67 -1.58 2.78
CA GLY A 240 -5.59 -2.55 2.65
C GLY A 240 -6.10 -3.98 2.60
N LEU A 241 -5.18 -4.94 2.68
CA LEU A 241 -5.49 -6.37 2.66
C LEU A 241 -4.94 -7.04 3.92
N PHE A 242 -5.66 -8.02 4.46
CA PHE A 242 -5.11 -9.00 5.38
C PHE A 242 -4.90 -10.31 4.64
N VAL A 243 -3.68 -10.83 4.69
CA VAL A 243 -3.35 -12.16 4.17
C VAL A 243 -3.18 -13.08 5.37
N LEU A 244 -4.08 -14.04 5.51
CA LEU A 244 -4.08 -15.02 6.59
C LEU A 244 -3.60 -16.36 6.05
N ILE A 245 -2.50 -16.87 6.60
CA ILE A 245 -1.90 -18.12 6.12
C ILE A 245 -2.01 -19.18 7.20
N ASN A 246 -2.49 -20.34 6.80
CA ASN A 246 -2.59 -21.51 7.65
C ASN A 246 -2.46 -22.80 6.83
N ARG A 247 -1.57 -23.71 7.24
CA ARG A 247 -1.34 -25.01 6.59
C ARG A 247 -1.11 -24.91 5.07
N GLY A 248 -0.28 -23.98 4.63
CA GLY A 248 0.07 -23.79 3.23
C GLY A 248 -1.03 -23.19 2.37
N ARG A 249 -2.10 -22.66 2.96
CA ARG A 249 -3.19 -21.97 2.26
C ARG A 249 -3.30 -20.54 2.73
N ALA A 250 -3.56 -19.63 1.80
CA ALA A 250 -3.80 -18.22 2.08
C ALA A 250 -5.27 -17.86 1.87
N GLU A 251 -5.79 -17.06 2.78
CA GLU A 251 -7.04 -16.31 2.62
C GLU A 251 -6.70 -14.83 2.57
N VAL A 252 -7.20 -14.11 1.57
CA VAL A 252 -6.98 -12.66 1.44
C VAL A 252 -8.30 -11.94 1.71
N ILE A 253 -8.29 -11.07 2.72
CA ILE A 253 -9.46 -10.34 3.19
C ILE A 253 -9.24 -8.85 2.93
N PRO A 254 -9.92 -8.26 1.93
CA PRO A 254 -9.84 -6.82 1.72
C PRO A 254 -10.55 -6.06 2.86
N ARG A 255 -9.94 -4.96 3.29
CA ARG A 255 -10.53 -3.98 4.20
C ARG A 255 -10.67 -2.67 3.47
N LEU A 256 -11.89 -2.38 3.06
CA LEU A 256 -12.23 -1.27 2.18
C LEU A 256 -13.15 -0.29 2.90
N TYR A 257 -12.78 0.98 2.86
CA TYR A 257 -13.53 2.08 3.46
C TYR A 257 -13.95 3.03 2.35
N SER A 258 -15.25 3.09 2.06
CA SER A 258 -15.78 3.94 0.98
C SER A 258 -16.10 5.34 1.51
N PRO A 259 -15.60 6.40 0.84
CA PRO A 259 -16.02 7.76 1.16
C PRO A 259 -17.50 7.93 0.85
N GLN A 260 -18.18 8.71 1.67
CA GLN A 260 -19.60 9.02 1.43
C GLN A 260 -19.72 10.05 0.30
N THR A 261 -20.63 9.80 -0.62
CA THR A 261 -21.04 10.82 -1.62
C THR A 261 -21.92 11.87 -0.94
N GLY A 262 -21.78 13.13 -1.33
CA GLY A 262 -22.71 14.17 -0.90
C GLY A 262 -24.15 13.83 -1.28
N LYS A 263 -25.11 14.31 -0.47
CA LYS A 263 -26.54 14.21 -0.82
C LYS A 263 -26.82 15.02 -2.08
N ALA A 264 -27.71 14.52 -2.91
CA ALA A 264 -28.19 15.29 -4.05
C ALA A 264 -28.83 16.60 -3.56
N SER A 265 -28.49 17.71 -4.22
CA SER A 265 -29.18 18.98 -4.00
C SER A 265 -30.53 18.92 -4.71
N THR A 266 -31.61 19.33 -4.03
CA THR A 266 -32.92 19.55 -4.64
C THR A 266 -32.99 20.99 -5.13
N LEU A 267 -33.52 21.19 -6.34
CA LEU A 267 -33.81 22.49 -6.89
C LEU A 267 -35.03 23.12 -6.21
#